data_9e8179a319607d934c9c7647780f0bd0
#
_entry.id   9e8179a319607d934c9c7647780f0bd0
#
_cell.length_a   1.000
_cell.length_b   1.000
_cell.length_c   1.000
_cell.angle_alpha   90.00
_cell.angle_beta   90.00
_cell.angle_gamma   90.00
#
_symmetry.space_group_name_H-M   'P 1'
#
loop_
_entity.id
_entity.type
_entity.pdbx_description
1 polymer ?
#
loop_
_entity_poly.entity_id
_entity_poly.type
_entity_poly.pdbx_seq_one_letter_code
_entity_poly.pdbx_strand_id
1 'polypeptide(L)'
;MKHIILAGDSVFDNRTYVEVGEPDVRDQLADLLDDGDKATLIAVDGDINNNLSKQLDNIPNDATHLFISIGGNDALMHIDSFTDSVSNIGDALDSFNEKIQEFEKEYIKMLTNTIKYGLKTTLCNIYNPYFDHDNMDRIKYMFPSNTNFKKLQRRSTTALPLFNNIIFQEAFNFGLPLMDLRLIFNDKADYSNPIEPSVVGGIKMARIIKEISYNHDFSIKNSVVYK
;
A
#
# COMPACT_ATOMS: atom_id res chain seq x y z
N MET A 1 -3.26 12.74 -23.18
CA MET A 1 -2.14 12.92 -22.24
C MET A 1 -2.62 12.45 -20.87
N LYS A 2 -1.87 11.54 -20.24
CA LYS A 2 -2.17 11.03 -18.89
C LYS A 2 -1.25 11.69 -17.89
N HIS A 3 -1.79 12.07 -16.73
CA HIS A 3 -1.00 12.49 -15.59
C HIS A 3 -1.37 11.60 -14.42
N ILE A 4 -0.46 10.72 -14.03
CA ILE A 4 -0.64 9.67 -13.03
C ILE A 4 -0.11 10.18 -11.70
N ILE A 5 -0.93 10.15 -10.68
CA ILE A 5 -0.59 10.57 -9.32
C ILE A 5 -0.42 9.34 -8.43
N LEU A 6 0.69 9.28 -7.73
CA LEU A 6 1.00 8.28 -6.72
C LEU A 6 0.82 8.90 -5.34
N ALA A 7 -0.17 8.43 -4.58
CA ALA A 7 -0.51 8.89 -3.24
C ALA A 7 -0.46 7.72 -2.24
N GLY A 8 -0.14 8.01 -0.99
CA GLY A 8 -0.11 7.00 0.06
C GLY A 8 1.15 7.09 0.92
N ASP A 9 1.82 5.97 1.13
CA ASP A 9 2.94 5.80 2.06
C ASP A 9 4.26 5.44 1.35
N SER A 10 5.20 4.86 2.10
CA SER A 10 6.53 4.44 1.63
C SER A 10 6.50 3.43 0.48
N VAL A 11 5.38 2.77 0.22
CA VAL A 11 5.26 1.86 -0.94
C VAL A 11 5.50 2.62 -2.25
N PHE A 12 5.06 3.86 -2.35
CA PHE A 12 5.33 4.74 -3.47
C PHE A 12 6.46 5.73 -3.19
N ASP A 13 6.57 6.25 -1.96
CA ASP A 13 7.65 7.15 -1.54
C ASP A 13 8.86 6.34 -1.03
N ASN A 14 9.42 5.51 -1.90
CA ASN A 14 10.47 4.55 -1.54
C ASN A 14 11.90 5.02 -1.83
N ARG A 15 12.10 6.31 -2.12
CA ARG A 15 13.43 6.86 -2.48
C ARG A 15 14.52 6.57 -1.44
N THR A 16 14.18 6.57 -0.16
CA THR A 16 15.12 6.33 0.93
C THR A 16 15.46 4.85 1.12
N TYR A 17 14.74 3.96 0.46
CA TYR A 17 14.86 2.51 0.60
C TYR A 17 15.56 1.82 -0.58
N VAL A 18 15.73 2.51 -1.71
CA VAL A 18 16.55 2.05 -2.84
C VAL A 18 18.00 2.55 -2.69
N GLU A 19 18.94 1.92 -3.37
CA GLU A 19 20.35 2.33 -3.31
C GLU A 19 20.59 3.67 -4.02
N VAL A 20 21.69 4.33 -3.68
CA VAL A 20 22.05 5.63 -4.30
C VAL A 20 22.24 5.46 -5.81
N GLY A 21 21.46 6.18 -6.59
CA GLY A 21 21.49 6.12 -8.05
C GLY A 21 20.49 5.14 -8.67
N GLU A 22 19.82 4.31 -7.87
CA GLU A 22 18.71 3.49 -8.35
C GLU A 22 17.40 4.30 -8.42
N PRO A 23 16.52 4.03 -9.40
CA PRO A 23 15.25 4.72 -9.52
C PRO A 23 14.24 4.26 -8.46
N ASP A 24 13.48 5.18 -7.90
CA ASP A 24 12.28 4.89 -7.09
C ASP A 24 11.09 4.49 -7.97
N VAL A 25 9.96 4.15 -7.35
CA VAL A 25 8.73 3.73 -8.08
C VAL A 25 8.26 4.82 -9.05
N ARG A 26 8.32 6.10 -8.65
CA ARG A 26 7.88 7.22 -9.49
C ARG A 26 8.81 7.38 -10.72
N ASP A 27 10.12 7.31 -10.53
CA ASP A 27 11.09 7.40 -11.62
C ASP A 27 10.91 6.24 -12.61
N GLN A 28 10.78 5.01 -12.10
CA GLN A 28 10.53 3.82 -12.91
C GLN A 28 9.23 3.92 -13.70
N LEU A 29 8.18 4.47 -13.09
CA LEU A 29 6.92 4.70 -13.79
C LEU A 29 7.11 5.75 -14.90
N ALA A 30 7.75 6.88 -14.60
CA ALA A 30 7.99 7.95 -15.57
C ALA A 30 8.75 7.44 -16.79
N ASP A 31 9.76 6.59 -16.59
CA ASP A 31 10.55 5.97 -17.67
C ASP A 31 9.74 5.01 -18.56
N LEU A 32 8.67 4.45 -18.04
CA LEU A 32 7.79 3.55 -18.78
C LEU A 32 6.70 4.27 -19.58
N LEU A 33 6.32 5.50 -19.19
CA LEU A 33 5.20 6.21 -19.80
C LEU A 33 5.49 6.59 -21.25
N ASP A 34 4.42 6.78 -22.03
CA ASP A 34 4.54 7.28 -23.40
C ASP A 34 4.84 8.79 -23.43
N ASP A 35 5.39 9.28 -24.56
CA ASP A 35 5.76 10.68 -24.70
C ASP A 35 4.63 11.65 -24.37
N GLY A 36 4.91 12.59 -23.47
CA GLY A 36 3.98 13.61 -23.00
C GLY A 36 3.13 13.19 -21.79
N ASP A 37 3.09 11.92 -21.41
CA ASP A 37 2.45 11.47 -20.16
C ASP A 37 3.38 11.73 -18.97
N LYS A 38 2.81 11.83 -17.74
CA LYS A 38 3.55 12.24 -16.54
C LYS A 38 3.22 11.35 -15.35
N ALA A 39 4.19 11.21 -14.44
CA ALA A 39 4.00 10.65 -13.12
C ALA A 39 4.41 11.66 -12.04
N THR A 40 3.54 11.89 -11.05
CA THR A 40 3.82 12.76 -9.90
C THR A 40 3.62 11.97 -8.61
N LEU A 41 4.60 12.04 -7.73
CA LEU A 41 4.55 11.49 -6.38
C LEU A 41 4.05 12.57 -5.43
N ILE A 42 2.97 12.27 -4.70
CA ILE A 42 2.47 13.05 -3.56
C ILE A 42 2.40 12.19 -2.30
N ALA A 43 2.71 10.89 -2.41
CA ALA A 43 2.83 10.01 -1.26
C ALA A 43 3.93 10.49 -0.30
N VAL A 44 3.78 10.17 0.98
CA VAL A 44 4.74 10.54 2.04
C VAL A 44 5.03 9.31 2.88
N ASP A 45 6.32 8.97 2.99
CA ASP A 45 6.79 7.87 3.84
C ASP A 45 6.26 8.01 5.28
N GLY A 46 5.75 6.93 5.83
CA GLY A 46 5.19 6.88 7.18
C GLY A 46 3.72 7.33 7.30
N ASP A 47 3.10 7.84 6.24
CA ASP A 47 1.70 8.29 6.31
C ASP A 47 0.71 7.13 6.52
N ILE A 48 -0.42 7.47 7.13
CA ILE A 48 -1.58 6.59 7.43
C ILE A 48 -2.84 7.14 6.76
N ASN A 49 -3.96 6.39 6.83
CA ASN A 49 -5.24 6.76 6.21
C ASN A 49 -5.65 8.22 6.49
N ASN A 50 -5.48 8.69 7.73
CA ASN A 50 -5.88 10.04 8.12
C ASN A 50 -5.01 11.15 7.50
N ASN A 51 -3.83 10.84 7.00
CA ASN A 51 -2.91 11.82 6.40
C ASN A 51 -3.19 12.04 4.91
N LEU A 52 -3.83 11.09 4.23
CA LEU A 52 -4.01 11.13 2.77
C LEU A 52 -4.67 12.42 2.28
N SER A 53 -5.62 12.98 3.03
CA SER A 53 -6.29 14.23 2.65
C SER A 53 -5.32 15.40 2.41
N LYS A 54 -4.25 15.49 3.19
CA LYS A 54 -3.22 16.54 3.02
C LYS A 54 -2.40 16.35 1.75
N GLN A 55 -2.18 15.08 1.36
CA GLN A 55 -1.50 14.77 0.10
C GLN A 55 -2.36 15.18 -1.09
N LEU A 56 -3.67 14.91 -1.02
CA LEU A 56 -4.62 15.23 -2.09
C LEU A 56 -4.74 16.73 -2.36
N ASP A 57 -4.45 17.59 -1.39
CA ASP A 57 -4.39 19.05 -1.58
C ASP A 57 -3.28 19.46 -2.58
N ASN A 58 -2.31 18.58 -2.84
CA ASN A 58 -1.21 18.81 -3.77
C ASN A 58 -1.44 18.18 -5.15
N ILE A 59 -2.63 17.68 -5.45
CA ILE A 59 -2.94 17.11 -6.77
C ILE A 59 -2.84 18.19 -7.84
N PRO A 60 -2.01 17.97 -8.90
CA PRO A 60 -1.96 18.89 -10.04
C PRO A 60 -3.30 19.01 -10.77
N ASN A 61 -3.62 20.18 -11.29
CA ASN A 61 -4.88 20.45 -11.99
C ASN A 61 -5.07 19.60 -13.27
N ASP A 62 -3.98 19.11 -13.86
CA ASP A 62 -3.98 18.27 -15.06
C ASP A 62 -3.94 16.77 -14.73
N ALA A 63 -4.09 16.39 -13.47
CA ALA A 63 -4.15 15.00 -13.02
C ALA A 63 -5.32 14.26 -13.66
N THR A 64 -5.08 12.99 -14.06
CA THR A 64 -6.10 12.15 -14.71
C THR A 64 -6.32 10.84 -13.99
N HIS A 65 -5.26 10.28 -13.39
CA HIS A 65 -5.28 9.01 -12.69
C HIS A 65 -4.70 9.18 -11.28
N LEU A 66 -5.24 8.44 -10.33
CA LEU A 66 -4.79 8.42 -8.94
C LEU A 66 -4.61 6.97 -8.49
N PHE A 67 -3.40 6.61 -8.08
CA PHE A 67 -3.08 5.34 -7.46
C PHE A 67 -2.83 5.55 -5.97
N ILE A 68 -3.47 4.73 -5.14
CA ILE A 68 -3.40 4.86 -3.68
C ILE A 68 -2.85 3.59 -3.08
N SER A 69 -1.72 3.70 -2.39
CA SER A 69 -1.16 2.65 -1.54
C SER A 69 -1.04 3.17 -0.12
N ILE A 70 -2.00 2.83 0.74
CA ILE A 70 -2.10 3.30 2.12
C ILE A 70 -2.73 2.22 3.00
N GLY A 71 -2.41 2.22 4.29
CA GLY A 71 -2.96 1.31 5.27
C GLY A 71 -1.94 0.33 5.85
N GLY A 72 -0.75 0.23 5.25
CA GLY A 72 0.36 -0.58 5.77
C GLY A 72 0.81 -0.08 7.14
N ASN A 73 1.00 1.22 7.30
CA ASN A 73 1.37 1.84 8.56
C ASN A 73 0.25 1.77 9.60
N ASP A 74 -1.02 1.91 9.18
CA ASP A 74 -2.18 1.68 10.07
C ASP A 74 -2.14 0.26 10.67
N ALA A 75 -1.87 -0.76 9.85
CA ALA A 75 -1.73 -2.13 10.32
C ALA A 75 -0.51 -2.33 11.24
N LEU A 76 0.63 -1.68 10.93
CA LEU A 76 1.85 -1.73 11.74
C LEU A 76 1.64 -1.13 13.14
N MET A 77 0.81 -0.11 13.31
CA MET A 77 0.49 0.47 14.62
C MET A 77 -0.12 -0.54 15.59
N HIS A 78 -0.69 -1.64 15.09
CA HIS A 78 -1.30 -2.68 15.91
C HIS A 78 -0.40 -3.89 16.17
N ILE A 79 0.85 -3.85 15.73
CA ILE A 79 1.76 -5.01 15.81
C ILE A 79 2.07 -5.43 17.25
N ASP A 80 2.11 -4.49 18.18
CA ASP A 80 2.37 -4.74 19.61
C ASP A 80 1.26 -5.58 20.26
N SER A 81 0.02 -5.48 19.76
CA SER A 81 -1.10 -6.29 20.26
C SER A 81 -0.92 -7.79 20.06
N PHE A 82 0.02 -8.20 19.18
CA PHE A 82 0.37 -9.62 19.04
C PHE A 82 1.04 -10.23 20.30
N THR A 83 1.41 -9.41 21.26
CA THR A 83 1.99 -9.85 22.54
C THR A 83 1.05 -9.70 23.71
N ASP A 84 -0.16 -9.15 23.50
CA ASP A 84 -1.16 -8.98 24.55
C ASP A 84 -1.58 -10.33 25.14
N SER A 85 -1.80 -10.34 26.46
CA SER A 85 -2.32 -11.51 27.14
C SER A 85 -3.84 -11.57 26.99
N VAL A 86 -4.34 -12.71 26.52
CA VAL A 86 -5.78 -12.96 26.35
C VAL A 86 -6.15 -14.29 27.02
N SER A 87 -7.39 -14.42 27.50
CA SER A 87 -7.83 -15.60 28.23
C SER A 87 -8.12 -16.79 27.32
N ASN A 88 -8.54 -16.51 26.09
CA ASN A 88 -8.90 -17.54 25.09
C ASN A 88 -8.84 -16.92 23.68
N ILE A 89 -9.07 -17.77 22.66
CA ILE A 89 -9.05 -17.34 21.25
C ILE A 89 -10.20 -16.37 20.93
N GLY A 90 -11.37 -16.52 21.55
CA GLY A 90 -12.51 -15.61 21.39
C GLY A 90 -12.13 -14.17 21.77
N ASP A 91 -11.58 -14.00 22.98
CA ASP A 91 -11.13 -12.70 23.48
C ASP A 91 -10.06 -12.08 22.56
N ALA A 92 -9.17 -12.90 21.98
CA ALA A 92 -8.18 -12.45 20.99
C ALA A 92 -8.85 -11.91 19.72
N LEU A 93 -9.85 -12.62 19.21
CA LEU A 93 -10.61 -12.21 18.02
C LEU A 93 -11.40 -10.94 18.27
N ASP A 94 -12.07 -10.82 19.44
CA ASP A 94 -12.82 -9.62 19.80
C ASP A 94 -11.91 -8.39 19.90
N SER A 95 -10.76 -8.52 20.59
CA SER A 95 -9.78 -7.44 20.70
C SER A 95 -9.21 -7.04 19.33
N PHE A 96 -9.02 -7.99 18.44
CA PHE A 96 -8.50 -7.69 17.09
C PHE A 96 -9.59 -7.08 16.19
N ASN A 97 -10.85 -7.51 16.36
CA ASN A 97 -11.99 -6.95 15.64
C ASN A 97 -12.18 -5.46 15.90
N GLU A 98 -11.96 -4.98 17.14
CA GLU A 98 -12.01 -3.55 17.45
C GLU A 98 -11.03 -2.73 16.57
N LYS A 99 -9.81 -3.24 16.37
CA LYS A 99 -8.78 -2.61 15.54
C LYS A 99 -9.16 -2.60 14.06
N ILE A 100 -9.76 -3.69 13.59
CA ILE A 100 -10.25 -3.80 12.21
C ILE A 100 -11.40 -2.82 11.96
N GLN A 101 -12.33 -2.67 12.91
CA GLN A 101 -13.43 -1.70 12.80
C GLN A 101 -12.95 -0.24 12.80
N GLU A 102 -11.92 0.07 13.58
CA GLU A 102 -11.29 1.40 13.56
C GLU A 102 -10.66 1.67 12.19
N PHE A 103 -9.87 0.73 11.68
CA PHE A 103 -9.28 0.81 10.35
C PHE A 103 -10.35 0.98 9.26
N GLU A 104 -11.41 0.15 9.27
CA GLU A 104 -12.53 0.21 8.33
C GLU A 104 -13.14 1.60 8.29
N LYS A 105 -13.48 2.14 9.45
CA LYS A 105 -14.08 3.47 9.57
C LYS A 105 -13.19 4.57 8.96
N GLU A 106 -11.89 4.56 9.27
CA GLU A 106 -10.96 5.57 8.75
C GLU A 106 -10.69 5.37 7.26
N TYR A 107 -10.61 4.12 6.78
CA TYR A 107 -10.41 3.80 5.37
C TYR A 107 -11.61 4.23 4.51
N ILE A 108 -12.84 3.93 4.95
CA ILE A 108 -14.08 4.37 4.27
C ILE A 108 -14.15 5.89 4.21
N LYS A 109 -13.87 6.58 5.29
CA LYS A 109 -13.86 8.04 5.36
C LYS A 109 -12.83 8.63 4.39
N MET A 110 -11.62 8.10 4.40
CA MET A 110 -10.53 8.48 3.51
C MET A 110 -10.96 8.30 2.05
N LEU A 111 -11.44 7.12 1.67
CA LEU A 111 -11.82 6.81 0.30
C LEU A 111 -13.02 7.64 -0.19
N THR A 112 -14.04 7.80 0.66
CA THR A 112 -15.21 8.65 0.36
C THR A 112 -14.80 10.10 0.03
N ASN A 113 -13.80 10.63 0.71
CA ASN A 113 -13.29 11.97 0.43
C ASN A 113 -12.44 12.00 -0.84
N THR A 114 -11.65 10.97 -1.08
CA THR A 114 -10.78 10.86 -2.26
C THR A 114 -11.59 10.80 -3.57
N ILE A 115 -12.66 10.04 -3.61
CA ILE A 115 -13.51 9.89 -4.81
C ILE A 115 -14.10 11.22 -5.28
N LYS A 116 -14.26 12.21 -4.40
CA LYS A 116 -14.79 13.55 -4.75
C LYS A 116 -13.88 14.33 -5.70
N TYR A 117 -12.61 13.97 -5.80
CA TYR A 117 -11.68 14.58 -6.77
C TYR A 117 -11.97 14.17 -8.21
N GLY A 118 -12.81 13.14 -8.44
CA GLY A 118 -13.25 12.72 -9.78
C GLY A 118 -12.17 12.12 -10.66
N LEU A 119 -11.03 11.70 -10.09
CA LEU A 119 -9.94 11.06 -10.82
C LEU A 119 -10.22 9.57 -11.04
N LYS A 120 -9.63 9.00 -12.09
CA LYS A 120 -9.59 7.57 -12.34
C LYS A 120 -8.75 6.90 -11.25
N THR A 121 -9.41 6.42 -10.19
CA THR A 121 -8.76 5.96 -8.97
C THR A 121 -8.56 4.45 -8.99
N THR A 122 -7.37 3.99 -8.60
CA THR A 122 -6.98 2.59 -8.38
C THR A 122 -6.46 2.43 -6.96
N LEU A 123 -6.87 1.38 -6.27
CA LEU A 123 -6.39 1.04 -4.93
C LEU A 123 -5.30 -0.01 -5.00
N CYS A 124 -4.36 0.03 -4.05
CA CYS A 124 -3.45 -1.06 -3.75
C CYS A 124 -3.85 -1.68 -2.41
N ASN A 125 -3.76 -3.00 -2.29
CA ASN A 125 -3.82 -3.65 -0.99
C ASN A 125 -2.43 -3.70 -0.33
N ILE A 126 -2.36 -4.26 0.88
CA ILE A 126 -1.11 -4.37 1.66
C ILE A 126 -0.48 -5.73 1.35
N TYR A 127 0.80 -5.74 0.91
CA TYR A 127 1.56 -6.98 0.73
C TYR A 127 2.03 -7.57 2.07
N ASN A 128 2.40 -8.85 2.06
CA ASN A 128 2.94 -9.50 3.25
C ASN A 128 4.36 -9.01 3.52
N PRO A 129 4.74 -8.73 4.77
CA PRO A 129 6.13 -8.45 5.11
C PRO A 129 7.00 -9.68 4.87
N TYR A 130 8.30 -9.48 4.71
CA TYR A 130 9.28 -10.55 4.55
C TYR A 130 10.35 -10.48 5.64
N PHE A 131 10.02 -10.90 6.88
CA PHE A 131 10.89 -10.82 8.05
C PHE A 131 12.06 -11.84 8.07
N ASP A 132 12.24 -12.63 7.02
CA ASP A 132 13.44 -13.45 6.79
C ASP A 132 14.40 -12.77 5.78
N HIS A 133 14.39 -11.44 5.74
CA HIS A 133 15.20 -10.64 4.84
C HIS A 133 16.61 -10.38 5.41
N ASP A 134 17.63 -10.27 4.53
CA ASP A 134 19.02 -10.02 4.96
C ASP A 134 19.19 -8.64 5.59
N ASN A 135 18.42 -7.65 5.13
CA ASN A 135 18.45 -6.26 5.60
C ASN A 135 17.54 -6.00 6.82
N MET A 136 17.36 -6.98 7.69
CA MET A 136 16.62 -6.83 8.94
C MET A 136 17.12 -5.66 9.82
N ASP A 137 18.41 -5.37 9.76
CA ASP A 137 19.02 -4.31 10.57
C ASP A 137 18.42 -2.92 10.27
N ARG A 138 17.86 -2.72 9.08
CA ARG A 138 17.21 -1.46 8.70
C ARG A 138 15.91 -1.19 9.47
N ILE A 139 15.26 -2.21 10.03
CA ILE A 139 13.98 -2.07 10.75
C ILE A 139 14.00 -2.63 12.17
N LYS A 140 15.08 -3.28 12.62
CA LYS A 140 15.15 -3.87 13.97
C LYS A 140 14.85 -2.88 15.09
N TYR A 141 15.20 -1.60 14.90
CA TYR A 141 14.97 -0.54 15.88
C TYR A 141 13.46 -0.28 16.13
N MET A 142 12.60 -0.67 15.19
CA MET A 142 11.13 -0.51 15.29
C MET A 142 10.51 -1.55 16.23
N PHE A 143 11.28 -2.58 16.63
CA PHE A 143 10.79 -3.71 17.42
C PHE A 143 11.60 -3.91 18.70
N PRO A 144 10.98 -4.44 19.78
CA PRO A 144 11.71 -4.85 20.97
C PRO A 144 12.88 -5.80 20.63
N SER A 145 13.98 -5.67 21.35
CA SER A 145 15.23 -6.45 21.10
C SER A 145 15.06 -7.97 21.19
N ASN A 146 14.03 -8.44 21.88
CA ASN A 146 13.68 -9.85 22.03
C ASN A 146 12.62 -10.35 21.02
N THR A 147 12.30 -9.58 19.99
CA THR A 147 11.30 -9.92 19.00
C THR A 147 11.66 -11.22 18.25
N ASN A 148 10.75 -12.19 18.25
CA ASN A 148 10.88 -13.38 17.45
C ASN A 148 10.27 -13.16 16.05
N PHE A 149 11.12 -12.81 15.08
CA PHE A 149 10.67 -12.46 13.71
C PHE A 149 9.95 -13.59 12.97
N LYS A 150 10.27 -14.87 13.26
CA LYS A 150 9.51 -16.00 12.69
C LYS A 150 8.07 -16.07 13.22
N LYS A 151 7.87 -15.75 14.51
CA LYS A 151 6.50 -15.63 15.06
C LYS A 151 5.81 -14.40 14.49
N LEU A 152 6.51 -13.29 14.38
CA LEU A 152 5.99 -12.05 13.83
C LEU A 152 5.53 -12.26 12.39
N GLN A 153 6.35 -12.89 11.53
CA GLN A 153 5.97 -13.23 10.15
C GLN A 153 4.64 -13.97 10.10
N ARG A 154 4.49 -15.05 10.87
CA ARG A 154 3.24 -15.83 10.87
C ARG A 154 2.04 -15.04 11.35
N ARG A 155 2.22 -14.24 12.41
CA ARG A 155 1.13 -13.40 12.96
C ARG A 155 0.71 -12.33 11.95
N SER A 156 1.66 -11.65 11.33
CA SER A 156 1.39 -10.62 10.32
C SER A 156 0.68 -11.21 9.10
N THR A 157 1.17 -12.33 8.55
CA THR A 157 0.52 -12.97 7.40
C THR A 157 -0.87 -13.53 7.70
N THR A 158 -1.19 -13.79 8.99
CA THR A 158 -2.53 -14.20 9.42
C THR A 158 -3.46 -12.99 9.64
N ALA A 159 -2.93 -11.87 10.15
CA ALA A 159 -3.73 -10.70 10.50
C ALA A 159 -3.98 -9.76 9.30
N LEU A 160 -2.99 -9.55 8.44
CA LEU A 160 -3.10 -8.64 7.29
C LEU A 160 -4.27 -8.93 6.33
N PRO A 161 -4.68 -10.20 6.08
CA PRO A 161 -5.88 -10.48 5.30
C PRO A 161 -7.15 -9.81 5.82
N LEU A 162 -7.24 -9.52 7.12
CA LEU A 162 -8.41 -8.83 7.69
C LEU A 162 -8.45 -7.36 7.27
N PHE A 163 -7.30 -6.65 7.32
CA PHE A 163 -7.16 -5.30 6.78
C PHE A 163 -7.39 -5.27 5.28
N ASN A 164 -6.77 -6.20 4.56
CA ASN A 164 -6.93 -6.31 3.11
C ASN A 164 -8.37 -6.59 2.69
N ASN A 165 -9.14 -7.34 3.50
CA ASN A 165 -10.55 -7.57 3.21
C ASN A 165 -11.35 -6.26 3.16
N ILE A 166 -11.06 -5.30 4.04
CA ILE A 166 -11.68 -3.97 4.00
C ILE A 166 -11.34 -3.25 2.70
N ILE A 167 -10.05 -3.26 2.31
CA ILE A 167 -9.60 -2.63 1.06
C ILE A 167 -10.31 -3.24 -0.15
N PHE A 168 -10.42 -4.57 -0.20
CA PHE A 168 -11.14 -5.27 -1.27
C PHE A 168 -12.63 -4.92 -1.28
N GLN A 169 -13.30 -4.96 -0.12
CA GLN A 169 -14.72 -4.62 -0.02
C GLN A 169 -14.98 -3.20 -0.53
N GLU A 170 -14.16 -2.24 -0.13
CA GLU A 170 -14.33 -0.87 -0.55
C GLU A 170 -13.98 -0.67 -2.04
N ALA A 171 -12.99 -1.38 -2.57
CA ALA A 171 -12.75 -1.39 -4.01
C ALA A 171 -13.99 -1.85 -4.78
N PHE A 172 -14.65 -2.94 -4.33
CA PHE A 172 -15.87 -3.45 -4.95
C PHE A 172 -17.06 -2.51 -4.75
N ASN A 173 -17.24 -1.93 -3.55
CA ASN A 173 -18.33 -1.00 -3.26
C ASN A 173 -18.30 0.25 -4.16
N PHE A 174 -17.11 0.76 -4.43
CA PHE A 174 -16.91 1.93 -5.29
C PHE A 174 -16.72 1.58 -6.77
N GLY A 175 -16.58 0.30 -7.12
CA GLY A 175 -16.33 -0.16 -8.50
C GLY A 175 -14.95 0.27 -9.00
N LEU A 176 -13.93 0.19 -8.15
CA LEU A 176 -12.55 0.60 -8.45
C LEU A 176 -11.67 -0.59 -8.81
N PRO A 177 -10.74 -0.45 -9.75
CA PRO A 177 -9.69 -1.43 -9.95
C PRO A 177 -8.76 -1.50 -8.74
N LEU A 178 -8.18 -2.68 -8.51
CA LEU A 178 -7.29 -2.95 -7.38
C LEU A 178 -6.03 -3.67 -7.84
N MET A 179 -4.87 -3.20 -7.39
CA MET A 179 -3.59 -3.90 -7.51
C MET A 179 -3.40 -4.81 -6.29
N ASP A 180 -3.34 -6.12 -6.51
CA ASP A 180 -3.06 -7.07 -5.42
C ASP A 180 -1.54 -7.20 -5.22
N LEU A 181 -0.98 -6.34 -4.36
CA LEU A 181 0.45 -6.30 -4.08
C LEU A 181 0.97 -7.61 -3.46
N ARG A 182 0.12 -8.43 -2.83
CA ARG A 182 0.52 -9.75 -2.29
C ARG A 182 0.90 -10.73 -3.41
N LEU A 183 0.36 -10.55 -4.62
CA LEU A 183 0.65 -11.37 -5.78
C LEU A 183 1.78 -10.79 -6.62
N ILE A 184 1.99 -9.48 -6.55
CA ILE A 184 3.08 -8.75 -7.21
C ILE A 184 4.39 -8.98 -6.46
N PHE A 185 4.37 -8.87 -5.12
CA PHE A 185 5.51 -9.12 -4.23
C PHE A 185 5.58 -10.60 -3.86
N ASN A 186 6.15 -11.40 -4.74
CA ASN A 186 6.19 -12.86 -4.64
C ASN A 186 7.60 -13.44 -4.52
N ASP A 187 8.63 -12.59 -4.51
CA ASP A 187 10.03 -12.98 -4.36
C ASP A 187 10.74 -12.08 -3.34
N LYS A 188 11.77 -12.61 -2.67
CA LYS A 188 12.62 -11.87 -1.74
C LYS A 188 13.25 -10.63 -2.39
N ALA A 189 13.60 -10.72 -3.66
CA ALA A 189 14.19 -9.60 -4.41
C ALA A 189 13.26 -8.41 -4.58
N ASP A 190 11.96 -8.57 -4.35
CA ASP A 190 10.98 -7.49 -4.43
C ASP A 190 11.09 -6.50 -3.26
N TYR A 191 11.83 -6.89 -2.22
CA TYR A 191 11.98 -6.14 -0.97
C TYR A 191 13.40 -5.56 -0.84
N SER A 192 13.51 -4.32 -0.42
CA SER A 192 14.78 -3.69 -0.01
C SER A 192 15.11 -3.95 1.46
N ASN A 193 14.08 -4.09 2.27
CA ASN A 193 14.08 -4.53 3.66
C ASN A 193 12.74 -5.25 3.92
N PRO A 194 12.47 -5.80 5.11
CA PRO A 194 11.27 -6.61 5.34
C PRO A 194 9.93 -6.01 4.98
N ILE A 195 9.81 -4.70 4.89
CA ILE A 195 8.53 -4.00 4.70
C ILE A 195 8.54 -2.97 3.57
N GLU A 196 9.67 -2.80 2.87
CA GLU A 196 9.78 -1.76 1.83
C GLU A 196 10.11 -2.33 0.45
N PRO A 197 9.60 -1.73 -0.62
CA PRO A 197 9.89 -2.15 -1.98
C PRO A 197 11.35 -1.92 -2.36
N SER A 198 11.93 -2.89 -3.06
CA SER A 198 13.18 -2.71 -3.78
C SER A 198 12.93 -2.12 -5.18
N VAL A 199 14.01 -1.84 -5.91
CA VAL A 199 13.94 -1.52 -7.36
C VAL A 199 13.21 -2.62 -8.15
N VAL A 200 13.40 -3.89 -7.77
CA VAL A 200 12.74 -5.03 -8.45
C VAL A 200 11.23 -5.03 -8.17
N GLY A 201 10.82 -4.81 -6.92
CA GLY A 201 9.40 -4.67 -6.57
C GLY A 201 8.79 -3.42 -7.20
N GLY A 202 9.53 -2.31 -7.18
CA GLY A 202 9.11 -1.04 -7.77
C GLY A 202 8.79 -1.14 -9.26
N ILE A 203 9.66 -1.76 -10.07
CA ILE A 203 9.42 -1.89 -11.51
C ILE A 203 8.23 -2.81 -11.83
N LYS A 204 7.95 -3.83 -11.00
CA LYS A 204 6.74 -4.64 -11.15
C LYS A 204 5.49 -3.78 -10.95
N MET A 205 5.44 -2.97 -9.88
CA MET A 205 4.33 -2.02 -9.63
C MET A 205 4.19 -1.02 -10.78
N ALA A 206 5.27 -0.38 -11.20
CA ALA A 206 5.26 0.62 -12.26
C ALA A 206 4.67 0.08 -13.58
N ARG A 207 4.97 -1.18 -13.95
CA ARG A 207 4.40 -1.84 -15.13
C ARG A 207 2.91 -2.03 -15.02
N ILE A 208 2.41 -2.46 -13.85
CA ILE A 208 0.97 -2.67 -13.63
C ILE A 208 0.24 -1.32 -13.56
N ILE A 209 0.84 -0.30 -12.97
CA ILE A 209 0.29 1.07 -12.96
C ILE A 209 0.13 1.56 -14.41
N LYS A 210 1.15 1.39 -15.26
CA LYS A 210 1.05 1.71 -16.69
C LYS A 210 -0.07 0.90 -17.34
N GLU A 211 -0.11 -0.42 -17.16
CA GLU A 211 -1.13 -1.30 -17.73
C GLU A 211 -2.54 -0.82 -17.40
N ILE A 212 -2.82 -0.56 -16.11
CA ILE A 212 -4.13 -0.07 -15.66
C ILE A 212 -4.45 1.29 -16.28
N SER A 213 -3.50 2.21 -16.25
CA SER A 213 -3.69 3.57 -16.76
C SER A 213 -4.02 3.61 -18.26
N TYR A 214 -3.55 2.61 -19.02
CA TYR A 214 -3.72 2.58 -20.48
C TYR A 214 -4.87 1.67 -20.94
N ASN A 215 -5.17 0.61 -20.20
CA ASN A 215 -6.03 -0.47 -20.67
C ASN A 215 -7.31 -0.65 -19.85
N HIS A 216 -7.38 -0.17 -18.59
CA HIS A 216 -8.59 -0.30 -17.79
C HIS A 216 -9.67 0.69 -18.26
N ASP A 217 -10.90 0.20 -18.47
CA ASP A 217 -12.05 1.02 -18.80
C ASP A 217 -12.71 1.61 -17.54
N PHE A 218 -12.27 2.79 -17.15
CA PHE A 218 -12.80 3.51 -16.01
C PHE A 218 -14.23 4.08 -16.24
N SER A 219 -14.80 3.96 -17.43
CA SER A 219 -16.20 4.36 -17.68
C SER A 219 -17.20 3.35 -17.11
N ILE A 220 -16.76 2.13 -16.90
CA ILE A 220 -17.53 1.05 -16.32
C ILE A 220 -17.16 0.88 -14.85
N LYS A 221 -18.13 1.03 -13.95
CA LYS A 221 -17.94 0.71 -12.52
C LYS A 221 -17.83 -0.80 -12.34
N ASN A 222 -16.64 -1.32 -12.58
CA ASN A 222 -16.32 -2.73 -12.42
C ASN A 222 -14.96 -2.88 -11.77
N SER A 223 -14.90 -3.60 -10.65
CA SER A 223 -13.66 -3.88 -9.96
C SER A 223 -12.92 -5.03 -10.64
N VAL A 224 -11.71 -4.77 -11.06
CA VAL A 224 -10.77 -5.73 -11.64
C VAL A 224 -9.55 -5.81 -10.73
N VAL A 225 -9.08 -7.01 -10.44
CA VAL A 225 -7.85 -7.25 -9.66
C VAL A 225 -6.69 -7.47 -10.61
N TYR A 226 -5.67 -6.65 -10.48
CA TYR A 226 -4.41 -6.70 -11.25
C TYR A 226 -3.28 -7.32 -10.40
N LYS A 227 -2.40 -8.10 -11.06
CA LYS A 227 -1.31 -8.83 -10.39
C LYS A 227 -0.09 -9.00 -11.30
#